data_3bd72d51eed00a7c051696c431797b28
#
_entry.id   3bd72d51eed00a7c051696c431797b28
#
_cell.length_a   1.000
_cell.length_b   1.000
_cell.length_c   1.000
_cell.angle_alpha   90.00
_cell.angle_beta   90.00
_cell.angle_gamma   90.00
#
_symmetry.space_group_name_H-M   'P 1'
#
loop_
_entity.id
_entity.type
_entity.pdbx_description
1 polymer ?
#
loop_
_entity_poly.entity_id
_entity_poly.type
_entity_poly.pdbx_seq_one_letter_code
_entity_poly.pdbx_strand_id
1 'polypeptide(L)'
;MHDVAEWAIKTHGVIPPKPKTPTALLAELLSAAAREESGKDDVTGRPYRMNLAVTTWVGGEQMTMWHTLDDAPRPVADKGLKQRRDQVVGDVVSMADDADHWNRLHPTEEPIQLPLDFELDVLLARNAPPDEDEKAA
;
A
#
# COMPACT_ATOMS: atom_id res chain seq x y z
N MET A 1 2.31 -18.52 10.78
CA MET A 1 0.87 -18.17 10.94
C MET A 1 -0.08 -19.31 10.58
N HIS A 2 0.24 -20.18 9.63
CA HIS A 2 -0.58 -21.36 9.30
C HIS A 2 -0.80 -22.25 10.53
N ASP A 3 0.25 -22.59 11.27
CA ASP A 3 0.19 -23.44 12.46
C ASP A 3 -0.64 -22.84 13.59
N VAL A 4 -0.59 -21.51 13.73
CA VAL A 4 -1.42 -20.77 14.70
C VAL A 4 -2.90 -20.86 14.33
N ALA A 5 -3.22 -20.75 13.04
CA ALA A 5 -4.59 -20.88 12.56
C ALA A 5 -5.15 -22.31 12.79
N GLU A 6 -4.36 -23.33 12.49
CA GLU A 6 -4.74 -24.72 12.77
C GLU A 6 -4.96 -24.97 14.28
N TRP A 7 -4.05 -24.48 15.11
CA TRP A 7 -4.16 -24.58 16.58
C TRP A 7 -5.43 -23.88 17.08
N ALA A 8 -5.72 -22.66 16.59
CA ALA A 8 -6.92 -21.92 16.98
C ALA A 8 -8.21 -22.67 16.63
N ILE A 9 -8.27 -23.26 15.44
CA ILE A 9 -9.42 -24.04 15.00
C ILE A 9 -9.57 -25.31 15.86
N LYS A 10 -8.48 -26.07 16.04
CA LYS A 10 -8.52 -27.36 16.72
C LYS A 10 -8.70 -27.24 18.24
N THR A 11 -8.08 -26.23 18.86
CA THR A 11 -8.01 -26.13 20.32
C THR A 11 -9.04 -25.15 20.89
N HIS A 12 -9.35 -24.06 20.20
CA HIS A 12 -10.27 -23.03 20.66
C HIS A 12 -11.58 -22.95 19.90
N GLY A 13 -11.82 -23.86 18.95
CA GLY A 13 -13.05 -23.89 18.18
C GLY A 13 -13.32 -22.64 17.35
N VAL A 14 -12.25 -21.93 16.94
CA VAL A 14 -12.39 -20.76 16.09
C VAL A 14 -13.01 -21.18 14.76
N ILE A 15 -14.11 -20.56 14.38
CA ILE A 15 -14.78 -20.82 13.12
C ILE A 15 -14.04 -20.07 12.02
N PRO A 16 -13.45 -20.77 11.03
CA PRO A 16 -12.78 -20.08 9.92
C PRO A 16 -13.79 -19.28 9.10
N PRO A 17 -13.37 -18.17 8.48
CA PRO A 17 -14.24 -17.40 7.61
C PRO A 17 -14.77 -18.27 6.47
N LYS A 18 -15.99 -18.00 6.03
CA LYS A 18 -16.57 -18.72 4.89
C LYS A 18 -15.69 -18.55 3.66
N PRO A 19 -15.51 -19.61 2.85
CA PRO A 19 -14.79 -19.50 1.60
C PRO A 19 -15.40 -18.41 0.71
N LYS A 20 -14.55 -17.60 0.10
CA LYS A 20 -15.00 -16.59 -0.87
C LYS A 20 -15.54 -17.28 -2.12
N THR A 21 -16.53 -16.65 -2.77
CA THR A 21 -17.00 -17.13 -4.06
C THR A 21 -15.90 -17.04 -5.11
N PRO A 22 -15.90 -17.87 -6.17
CA PRO A 22 -14.93 -17.77 -7.27
C PRO A 22 -14.86 -16.36 -7.88
N THR A 23 -15.99 -15.69 -8.00
CA THR A 23 -16.07 -14.31 -8.51
C THR A 23 -15.35 -13.32 -7.57
N ALA A 24 -15.55 -13.45 -6.26
CA ALA A 24 -14.88 -12.60 -5.28
C ALA A 24 -13.37 -12.83 -5.26
N LEU A 25 -12.91 -14.08 -5.37
CA LEU A 25 -11.49 -14.41 -5.48
C LEU A 25 -10.87 -13.83 -6.75
N LEU A 26 -11.57 -13.96 -7.88
CA LEU A 26 -11.09 -13.39 -9.15
C LEU A 26 -11.01 -11.86 -9.08
N ALA A 27 -12.02 -11.20 -8.50
CA ALA A 27 -12.02 -9.75 -8.33
C ALA A 27 -10.84 -9.27 -7.47
N GLU A 28 -10.48 -10.01 -6.43
CA GLU A 28 -9.30 -9.70 -5.61
C GLU A 28 -7.98 -9.86 -6.38
N LEU A 29 -7.84 -10.95 -7.13
CA LEU A 29 -6.67 -11.20 -7.97
C LEU A 29 -6.50 -10.12 -9.05
N LEU A 30 -7.58 -9.75 -9.71
CA LEU A 30 -7.57 -8.67 -10.71
C LEU A 30 -7.24 -7.33 -10.09
N SER A 31 -7.77 -7.02 -8.91
CA SER A 31 -7.47 -5.78 -8.19
C SER A 31 -6.01 -5.72 -7.74
N ALA A 32 -5.44 -6.83 -7.29
CA ALA A 32 -4.03 -6.92 -6.93
C ALA A 32 -3.14 -6.72 -8.17
N ALA A 33 -3.41 -7.43 -9.25
CA ALA A 33 -2.67 -7.30 -10.51
C ALA A 33 -2.73 -5.87 -11.06
N ALA A 34 -3.90 -5.23 -11.03
CA ALA A 34 -4.07 -3.86 -11.48
C ALA A 34 -3.26 -2.85 -10.65
N ARG A 35 -3.06 -3.11 -9.34
CA ARG A 35 -2.21 -2.26 -8.49
C ARG A 35 -0.73 -2.40 -8.77
N GLU A 36 -0.29 -3.55 -9.23
CA GLU A 36 1.11 -3.87 -9.50
C GLU A 36 1.53 -3.52 -10.93
N GLU A 37 0.57 -3.43 -11.85
CA GLU A 37 0.87 -3.10 -13.24
C GLU A 37 1.53 -1.73 -13.34
N SER A 38 2.73 -1.70 -13.93
CA SER A 38 3.55 -0.50 -14.07
C SER A 38 4.04 -0.30 -15.48
N GLY A 39 4.16 0.96 -15.86
CA GLY A 39 4.82 1.39 -17.11
C GLY A 39 6.08 2.19 -16.79
N LYS A 40 6.80 2.58 -17.82
CA LYS A 40 7.92 3.53 -17.74
C LYS A 40 7.52 4.84 -18.41
N ASP A 41 7.80 5.95 -17.70
CA ASP A 41 7.63 7.28 -18.26
C ASP A 41 8.69 7.53 -19.35
N ASP A 42 8.25 7.94 -20.53
CA ASP A 42 9.12 8.09 -21.70
C ASP A 42 10.17 9.19 -21.54
N VAL A 43 9.90 10.20 -20.72
CA VAL A 43 10.79 11.34 -20.51
C VAL A 43 11.77 11.08 -19.38
N THR A 44 11.28 10.59 -18.24
CA THR A 44 12.08 10.41 -17.03
C THR A 44 12.67 9.00 -16.89
N GLY A 45 12.14 8.02 -17.61
CA GLY A 45 12.47 6.61 -17.48
C GLY A 45 12.03 5.98 -16.15
N ARG A 46 11.30 6.74 -15.31
CA ARG A 46 10.84 6.27 -14.01
C ARG A 46 9.61 5.38 -14.14
N PRO A 47 9.50 4.33 -13.30
CA PRO A 47 8.29 3.52 -13.27
C PRO A 47 7.12 4.31 -12.69
N TYR A 48 5.93 4.06 -13.21
CA TYR A 48 4.68 4.57 -12.65
C TYR A 48 3.60 3.48 -12.69
N ARG A 49 2.63 3.56 -11.79
CA ARG A 49 1.48 2.64 -11.80
C ARG A 49 0.53 3.04 -12.92
N MET A 50 0.23 2.09 -13.80
CA MET A 50 -0.65 2.34 -14.94
C MET A 50 -2.11 2.55 -14.51
N ASN A 51 -2.53 1.93 -13.41
CA ASN A 51 -3.91 1.95 -12.96
C ASN A 51 -4.06 2.75 -11.67
N LEU A 52 -5.11 3.56 -11.63
CA LEU A 52 -5.49 4.38 -10.50
C LEU A 52 -6.83 3.92 -9.92
N ALA A 53 -6.83 3.51 -8.66
CA ALA A 53 -8.04 3.22 -7.91
C ALA A 53 -8.52 4.49 -7.20
N VAL A 54 -9.77 4.84 -7.41
CA VAL A 54 -10.40 6.00 -6.75
C VAL A 54 -11.63 5.54 -6.00
N THR A 55 -11.63 5.76 -4.69
CA THR A 55 -12.78 5.48 -3.84
C THR A 55 -13.76 6.64 -3.87
N THR A 56 -15.00 6.36 -4.13
CA THR A 56 -16.09 7.34 -4.17
C THR A 56 -17.36 6.78 -3.54
N TRP A 57 -18.30 7.66 -3.21
CA TRP A 57 -19.60 7.28 -2.68
C TRP A 57 -20.65 7.42 -3.79
N VAL A 58 -21.39 6.34 -4.03
CA VAL A 58 -22.49 6.30 -5.01
C VAL A 58 -23.72 5.73 -4.31
N GLY A 59 -24.80 6.50 -4.24
CA GLY A 59 -26.04 6.03 -3.62
C GLY A 59 -25.92 5.65 -2.14
N GLY A 60 -24.97 6.26 -1.39
CA GLY A 60 -24.69 5.94 0.01
C GLY A 60 -23.76 4.74 0.24
N GLU A 61 -23.28 4.11 -0.83
CA GLU A 61 -22.31 3.01 -0.77
C GLU A 61 -20.92 3.46 -1.25
N GLN A 62 -19.91 2.94 -0.59
CA GLN A 62 -18.52 3.19 -0.98
C GLN A 62 -18.12 2.24 -2.12
N MET A 63 -17.67 2.82 -3.22
CA MET A 63 -17.24 2.09 -4.41
C MET A 63 -15.82 2.47 -4.79
N THR A 64 -15.07 1.51 -5.31
CA THR A 64 -13.76 1.75 -5.94
C THR A 64 -13.92 1.74 -7.45
N MET A 65 -13.55 2.83 -8.08
CA MET A 65 -13.51 2.94 -9.54
C MET A 65 -12.06 2.90 -10.02
N TRP A 66 -11.83 2.22 -11.12
CA TRP A 66 -10.53 2.07 -11.73
C TRP A 66 -10.42 2.91 -13.00
N HIS A 67 -9.30 3.60 -13.13
CA HIS A 67 -8.94 4.38 -14.31
C HIS A 67 -7.51 4.05 -14.71
N THR A 68 -7.19 4.15 -16.00
CA THR A 68 -5.79 4.26 -16.42
C THR A 68 -5.28 5.65 -16.02
N LEU A 69 -4.07 5.72 -15.48
CA LEU A 69 -3.52 7.00 -15.02
C LEU A 69 -3.36 7.99 -16.18
N ASP A 70 -2.97 7.48 -17.35
CA ASP A 70 -2.72 8.30 -18.54
C ASP A 70 -4.00 8.99 -19.06
N ASP A 71 -5.14 8.30 -18.96
CA ASP A 71 -6.43 8.81 -19.49
C ASP A 71 -7.31 9.42 -18.38
N ALA A 72 -6.89 9.36 -17.12
CA ALA A 72 -7.69 9.87 -16.01
C ALA A 72 -7.89 11.38 -16.12
N PRO A 73 -9.13 11.88 -16.07
CA PRO A 73 -9.38 13.33 -15.98
C PRO A 73 -8.68 13.92 -14.74
N ARG A 74 -8.20 15.16 -14.84
CA ARG A 74 -7.48 15.82 -13.74
C ARG A 74 -8.16 15.69 -12.37
N PRO A 75 -9.48 15.91 -12.20
CA PRO A 75 -10.13 15.78 -10.88
C PRO A 75 -10.06 14.35 -10.34
N VAL A 76 -10.12 13.36 -11.19
CA VAL A 76 -10.03 11.93 -10.83
C VAL A 76 -8.60 11.58 -10.41
N ALA A 77 -7.62 12.00 -11.20
CA ALA A 77 -6.21 11.79 -10.89
C ALA A 77 -5.81 12.47 -9.57
N ASP A 78 -6.20 13.74 -9.38
CA ASP A 78 -5.94 14.49 -8.15
C ASP A 78 -6.54 13.78 -6.92
N LYS A 79 -7.81 13.37 -7.01
CA LYS A 79 -8.49 12.65 -5.93
C LYS A 79 -7.81 11.33 -5.59
N GLY A 80 -7.53 10.52 -6.60
CA GLY A 80 -6.93 9.20 -6.40
C GLY A 80 -5.50 9.27 -5.83
N LEU A 81 -4.68 10.20 -6.31
CA LEU A 81 -3.34 10.42 -5.80
C LEU A 81 -3.35 10.97 -4.37
N LYS A 82 -4.28 11.86 -4.03
CA LYS A 82 -4.48 12.34 -2.67
C LYS A 82 -4.92 11.24 -1.72
N GLN A 83 -5.87 10.39 -2.13
CA GLN A 83 -6.29 9.23 -1.34
C GLN A 83 -5.11 8.27 -1.08
N ARG A 84 -4.27 8.04 -2.08
CA ARG A 84 -3.06 7.23 -1.91
C ARG A 84 -2.06 7.89 -0.96
N ARG A 85 -1.87 9.22 -1.06
CA ARG A 85 -1.06 9.98 -0.12
C ARG A 85 -1.57 9.84 1.31
N ASP A 86 -2.87 9.93 1.51
CA ASP A 86 -3.49 9.83 2.84
C ASP A 86 -3.32 8.42 3.44
N GLN A 87 -3.31 7.36 2.62
CA GLN A 87 -2.96 6.01 3.07
C GLN A 87 -1.52 5.95 3.56
N VAL A 88 -0.56 6.55 2.84
CA VAL A 88 0.84 6.64 3.28
C VAL A 88 0.96 7.39 4.60
N VAL A 89 0.23 8.50 4.77
CA VAL A 89 0.19 9.24 6.05
C VAL A 89 -0.34 8.35 7.18
N GLY A 90 -1.38 7.55 6.93
CA GLY A 90 -1.92 6.59 7.90
C GLY A 90 -0.88 5.55 8.32
N ASP A 91 -0.11 5.02 7.38
CA ASP A 91 0.98 4.07 7.64
C ASP A 91 2.09 4.72 8.49
N VAL A 92 2.43 5.99 8.20
CA VAL A 92 3.42 6.76 8.96
C VAL A 92 2.95 7.00 10.40
N VAL A 93 1.68 7.33 10.61
CA VAL A 93 1.09 7.49 11.96
C VAL A 93 1.20 6.18 12.74
N SER A 94 0.82 5.06 12.13
CA SER A 94 0.94 3.74 12.77
C SER A 94 2.37 3.41 13.16
N MET A 95 3.32 3.66 12.27
CA MET A 95 4.75 3.44 12.53
C MET A 95 5.26 4.33 13.68
N ALA A 96 4.86 5.59 13.72
CA ALA A 96 5.25 6.52 14.79
C ALA A 96 4.69 6.06 16.15
N ASP A 97 3.43 5.64 16.19
CA ASP A 97 2.79 5.13 17.39
C ASP A 97 3.48 3.84 17.90
N ASP A 98 3.89 2.96 16.99
CA ASP A 98 4.64 1.74 17.31
C ASP A 98 5.99 2.09 17.96
N ALA A 99 6.72 3.05 17.39
CA ALA A 99 8.00 3.52 17.93
C ALA A 99 7.83 4.17 19.32
N ASP A 100 6.83 5.02 19.47
CA ASP A 100 6.51 5.67 20.76
C ASP A 100 6.12 4.65 21.83
N HIS A 101 5.35 3.63 21.45
CA HIS A 101 4.98 2.55 22.34
C HIS A 101 6.21 1.77 22.81
N TRP A 102 7.09 1.39 21.89
CA TRP A 102 8.33 0.68 22.21
C TRP A 102 9.22 1.51 23.15
N ASN A 103 9.45 2.79 22.84
CA ASN A 103 10.25 3.71 23.62
C ASN A 103 9.71 3.85 25.05
N ARG A 104 8.40 3.92 25.22
CA ARG A 104 7.74 4.00 26.53
C ARG A 104 7.96 2.73 27.36
N LEU A 105 8.00 1.57 26.74
CA LEU A 105 8.25 0.29 27.43
C LEU A 105 9.73 0.05 27.73
N HIS A 106 10.64 0.76 27.07
CA HIS A 106 12.08 0.59 27.21
C HIS A 106 12.78 1.90 27.58
N PRO A 107 12.46 2.47 28.77
CA PRO A 107 12.94 3.80 29.15
C PRO A 107 14.44 3.88 29.42
N THR A 108 15.12 2.74 29.55
CA THR A 108 16.58 2.65 29.76
C THR A 108 17.38 2.52 28.47
N GLU A 109 16.69 2.25 27.36
CA GLU A 109 17.30 2.16 26.05
C GLU A 109 17.32 3.52 25.35
N GLU A 110 18.23 3.69 24.40
CA GLU A 110 18.21 4.87 23.54
C GLU A 110 16.92 4.90 22.73
N PRO A 111 16.15 6.02 22.72
CA PRO A 111 14.90 6.08 22.01
C PRO A 111 15.07 5.90 20.51
N ILE A 112 14.19 5.10 19.91
CA ILE A 112 14.06 5.02 18.46
C ILE A 112 13.48 6.34 17.96
N GLN A 113 14.22 7.02 17.08
CA GLN A 113 13.79 8.27 16.45
C GLN A 113 13.62 8.02 14.95
N LEU A 114 12.41 8.27 14.45
CA LEU A 114 12.08 8.12 13.05
C LEU A 114 11.81 9.51 12.45
N PRO A 115 12.69 10.02 11.57
CA PRO A 115 12.41 11.24 10.83
C PRO A 115 11.15 11.10 9.98
N LEU A 116 10.20 12.02 10.11
CA LEU A 116 8.92 11.97 9.38
C LEU A 116 8.88 12.95 8.19
N ASP A 117 9.95 13.69 7.96
CA ASP A 117 10.14 14.49 6.75
C ASP A 117 10.82 13.63 5.69
N PHE A 118 10.04 13.22 4.69
CA PHE A 118 10.49 12.33 3.62
C PHE A 118 10.95 13.05 2.36
N GLU A 119 10.96 14.37 2.32
CA GLU A 119 11.26 15.12 1.09
C GLU A 119 12.67 14.79 0.58
N LEU A 120 13.66 14.83 1.47
CA LEU A 120 15.03 14.47 1.12
C LEU A 120 15.17 12.99 0.74
N ASP A 121 14.54 12.09 1.48
CA ASP A 121 14.58 10.66 1.20
C ASP A 121 13.99 10.33 -0.18
N VAL A 122 12.88 10.97 -0.52
CA VAL A 122 12.25 10.84 -1.85
C VAL A 122 13.18 11.38 -2.94
N LEU A 123 13.82 12.52 -2.72
CA LEU A 123 14.75 13.11 -3.66
C LEU A 123 15.95 12.19 -3.91
N LEU A 124 16.53 11.66 -2.85
CA LEU A 124 17.67 10.73 -2.92
C LEU A 124 17.30 9.42 -3.62
N ALA A 125 16.15 8.83 -3.25
CA ALA A 125 15.68 7.60 -3.87
C ALA A 125 15.42 7.77 -5.38
N ARG A 126 14.88 8.92 -5.80
CA ARG A 126 14.65 9.21 -7.23
C ARG A 126 15.93 9.37 -8.04
N ASN A 127 17.03 9.74 -7.40
CA ASN A 127 18.32 9.98 -8.05
C ASN A 127 19.33 8.86 -7.78
N ALA A 128 18.93 7.81 -7.04
CA ALA A 128 19.77 6.65 -6.84
C ALA A 128 20.07 5.95 -8.18
N PRO A 129 21.28 5.43 -8.39
CA PRO A 129 21.56 4.60 -9.55
C PRO A 129 20.68 3.33 -9.47
N PRO A 130 20.28 2.76 -10.63
CA PRO A 130 19.53 1.51 -10.64
C PRO A 130 20.35 0.42 -9.97
N ASP A 131 19.69 -0.39 -9.13
CA ASP A 131 20.31 -1.51 -8.45
C ASP A 131 20.99 -2.45 -9.46
N GLU A 132 22.17 -2.97 -9.12
CA GLU A 132 22.94 -3.86 -10.00
C GLU A 132 22.18 -5.15 -10.33
N ASP A 133 21.24 -5.55 -9.48
CA ASP A 133 20.39 -6.72 -9.66
C ASP A 133 19.35 -6.53 -10.79
N GLU A 134 18.96 -5.30 -11.11
CA GLU A 134 18.09 -4.99 -12.26
C GLU A 134 18.81 -5.08 -13.60
N LYS A 135 20.15 -5.01 -13.59
CA LYS A 135 20.98 -5.14 -14.81
C LYS A 135 21.25 -6.59 -15.22
N ALA A 136 20.96 -7.55 -14.34
CA ALA A 136 21.17 -8.98 -14.57
C ALA A 136 19.90 -9.71 -15.08
N ALA A 137 18.80 -9.00 -15.23
CA ALA A 137 17.53 -9.56 -15.71
C ALA A 137 17.35 -9.32 -17.23
#